data_7e79c3d09f296a38d96f8eaabf4f47c0
#
_entry.id   7e79c3d09f296a38d96f8eaabf4f47c0
#
_cell.length_a   1.000
_cell.length_b   1.000
_cell.length_c   1.000
_cell.angle_alpha   90.00
_cell.angle_beta   90.00
_cell.angle_gamma   90.00
#
_symmetry.space_group_name_H-M   'P 1'
#
loop_
_entity.id
_entity.type
_entity.pdbx_description
1 polymer ?
#
loop_
_entity_poly.entity_id
_entity_poly.type
_entity_poly.pdbx_seq_one_letter_code
_entity_poly.pdbx_strand_id
1 'polypeptide(L)'
;SKTDAAEAKWTEIPFMGKSVSAMTLMPYTKSVKGASITYKFKMNALARQGASAATDSKKVRIHIITKSTLDYQNKGGMTYGVSIDGAEPVIVNFNQNLNEKPENIYNIYYPTIATRIVDKVIELELPASSDGIHTLTLTPNDPAIVFEKIVIDGREGKKRVKVI
;
A
#
# COMPACT_ATOMS: atom_id res chain seq x y z
N SER A 1 7.69 -12.05 -5.95
CA SER A 1 6.44 -11.69 -6.62
C SER A 1 5.85 -12.92 -7.28
N LYS A 2 4.60 -13.26 -6.98
CA LYS A 2 3.86 -14.30 -7.71
C LYS A 2 2.92 -13.60 -8.67
N THR A 3 3.05 -13.87 -9.94
CA THR A 3 2.19 -13.35 -11.01
C THR A 3 1.56 -14.47 -11.81
N ASP A 4 1.25 -15.60 -11.16
CA ASP A 4 0.92 -16.86 -11.84
C ASP A 4 -0.37 -16.81 -12.68
N ALA A 5 -1.22 -15.78 -12.49
CA ALA A 5 -2.44 -15.58 -13.27
C ALA A 5 -2.52 -14.22 -13.97
N ALA A 6 -1.57 -13.33 -13.76
CA ALA A 6 -1.60 -12.00 -14.36
C ALA A 6 -0.89 -12.01 -15.72
N GLU A 7 -1.51 -11.39 -16.72
CA GLU A 7 -0.88 -11.14 -18.01
C GLU A 7 0.10 -9.97 -17.98
N ALA A 8 -0.10 -9.02 -17.05
CA ALA A 8 0.82 -7.92 -16.78
C ALA A 8 1.93 -8.37 -15.83
N LYS A 9 3.11 -7.79 -15.97
CA LYS A 9 4.29 -8.10 -15.16
C LYS A 9 4.70 -6.92 -14.30
N TRP A 10 5.17 -7.19 -13.08
CA TRP A 10 5.77 -6.18 -12.23
C TRP A 10 7.00 -5.56 -12.91
N THR A 11 6.95 -4.26 -13.06
CA THR A 11 7.98 -3.46 -13.74
C THR A 11 8.41 -2.33 -12.81
N GLU A 12 9.71 -2.20 -12.61
CA GLU A 12 10.30 -1.07 -11.93
C GLU A 12 10.41 0.11 -12.89
N ILE A 13 9.95 1.29 -12.46
CA ILE A 13 10.12 2.54 -13.19
C ILE A 13 11.17 3.36 -12.45
N PRO A 14 12.39 3.46 -12.98
CA PRO A 14 13.46 4.20 -12.34
C PRO A 14 13.17 5.71 -12.35
N PHE A 15 13.69 6.41 -11.36
CA PHE A 15 13.60 7.86 -11.20
C PHE A 15 12.17 8.43 -11.16
N MET A 16 11.18 7.57 -10.90
CA MET A 16 9.80 7.99 -10.73
C MET A 16 9.45 8.07 -9.23
N GLY A 17 8.90 9.22 -8.83
CA GLY A 17 8.39 9.42 -7.49
C GLY A 17 9.32 10.15 -6.54
N LYS A 18 8.91 10.22 -5.28
CA LYS A 18 9.70 10.79 -4.17
C LYS A 18 10.77 9.84 -3.65
N SER A 19 10.86 8.65 -4.19
CA SER A 19 11.92 7.66 -3.98
C SER A 19 12.68 7.43 -5.28
N VAL A 20 13.67 6.54 -5.25
CA VAL A 20 14.54 6.29 -6.41
C VAL A 20 13.80 5.60 -7.55
N SER A 21 12.76 4.82 -7.24
CA SER A 21 11.97 4.09 -8.23
C SER A 21 10.55 3.82 -7.72
N ALA A 22 9.68 3.43 -8.64
CA ALA A 22 8.31 2.99 -8.35
C ALA A 22 8.03 1.64 -9.01
N MET A 23 7.05 0.90 -8.49
CA MET A 23 6.64 -0.40 -9.00
C MET A 23 5.22 -0.35 -9.55
N THR A 24 5.02 -0.91 -10.73
CA THR A 24 3.70 -1.03 -11.36
C THR A 24 3.60 -2.30 -12.21
N LEU A 25 2.39 -2.68 -12.55
CA LEU A 25 2.14 -3.78 -13.50
C LEU A 25 2.04 -3.24 -14.93
N MET A 26 2.81 -3.81 -15.84
CA MET A 26 2.87 -3.42 -17.24
C MET A 26 2.64 -4.63 -18.16
N PRO A 27 2.01 -4.47 -19.32
CA PRO A 27 1.36 -3.26 -19.83
C PRO A 27 -0.02 -3.03 -19.18
N TYR A 28 -0.45 -1.79 -19.09
CA TYR A 28 -1.73 -1.41 -18.45
C TYR A 28 -2.98 -1.95 -19.16
N THR A 29 -2.83 -2.43 -20.37
CA THR A 29 -3.92 -3.02 -21.18
C THR A 29 -4.20 -4.48 -20.85
N LYS A 30 -3.36 -5.10 -20.03
CA LYS A 30 -3.45 -6.51 -19.66
C LYS A 30 -4.07 -6.69 -18.29
N SER A 31 -4.59 -7.91 -18.06
CA SER A 31 -5.17 -8.27 -16.77
C SER A 31 -4.13 -8.22 -15.66
N VAL A 32 -4.52 -7.65 -14.52
CA VAL A 32 -3.75 -7.66 -13.27
C VAL A 32 -4.25 -8.71 -12.28
N LYS A 33 -5.29 -9.44 -12.65
CA LYS A 33 -5.93 -10.44 -11.77
C LYS A 33 -4.93 -11.50 -11.34
N GLY A 34 -4.82 -11.72 -10.04
CA GLY A 34 -3.88 -12.67 -9.45
C GLY A 34 -2.46 -12.14 -9.23
N ALA A 35 -2.17 -10.90 -9.69
CA ALA A 35 -0.89 -10.29 -9.39
C ALA A 35 -0.79 -9.88 -7.92
N SER A 36 0.36 -10.12 -7.32
CA SER A 36 0.67 -9.62 -5.98
C SER A 36 2.15 -9.29 -5.87
N ILE A 37 2.48 -8.41 -4.92
CA ILE A 37 3.86 -8.16 -4.52
C ILE A 37 3.94 -8.27 -3.00
N THR A 38 4.94 -9.01 -2.52
CA THR A 38 5.11 -9.32 -1.11
C THR A 38 6.44 -8.78 -0.61
N TYR A 39 6.39 -8.08 0.52
CA TYR A 39 7.55 -7.53 1.22
C TYR A 39 7.68 -8.18 2.59
N LYS A 40 8.90 -8.58 2.95
CA LYS A 40 9.21 -9.02 4.32
C LYS A 40 9.70 -7.84 5.14
N PHE A 41 9.22 -7.72 6.37
CA PHE A 41 9.69 -6.71 7.32
C PHE A 41 9.82 -7.33 8.71
N LYS A 42 10.68 -6.73 9.53
CA LYS A 42 10.88 -7.17 10.91
C LYS A 42 10.44 -6.09 11.88
N MET A 43 9.55 -6.48 12.79
CA MET A 43 9.19 -5.65 13.93
C MET A 43 10.00 -6.09 15.14
N ASN A 44 10.84 -5.20 15.68
CA ASN A 44 11.63 -5.52 16.86
C ASN A 44 10.75 -5.75 18.08
N ALA A 45 11.09 -6.77 18.87
CA ALA A 45 10.41 -7.12 20.12
C ALA A 45 10.35 -5.99 21.17
N LEU A 46 11.21 -4.97 21.06
CA LEU A 46 11.20 -3.77 21.92
C LEU A 46 9.94 -2.89 21.76
N ALA A 47 9.20 -3.06 20.70
CA ALA A 47 7.84 -2.50 20.57
C ALA A 47 6.81 -3.26 21.40
N ARG A 48 7.23 -4.32 22.11
CA ARG A 48 6.41 -5.18 22.97
C ARG A 48 6.42 -4.81 24.47
N GLN A 49 7.17 -3.79 24.88
CA GLN A 49 7.16 -3.35 26.28
C GLN A 49 5.87 -2.59 26.57
N GLY A 50 4.89 -3.31 27.11
CA GLY A 50 3.57 -2.79 27.51
C GLY A 50 2.39 -3.71 27.22
N ALA A 51 2.57 -4.73 26.38
CA ALA A 51 1.52 -5.72 26.12
C ALA A 51 1.75 -6.95 27.01
N SER A 52 0.75 -7.31 27.80
CA SER A 52 0.70 -8.59 28.50
C SER A 52 0.85 -9.74 27.51
N ALA A 53 1.71 -10.68 27.79
CA ALA A 53 2.35 -11.61 26.86
C ALA A 53 1.45 -12.66 26.18
N ALA A 54 0.14 -12.54 26.13
CA ALA A 54 -0.68 -13.67 25.73
C ALA A 54 -1.79 -13.44 24.69
N THR A 55 -2.31 -12.22 24.45
CA THR A 55 -3.54 -12.09 23.64
C THR A 55 -3.78 -10.80 22.87
N ASP A 56 -2.90 -9.80 22.92
CA ASP A 56 -3.15 -8.55 22.20
C ASP A 56 -2.49 -8.55 20.82
N SER A 57 -3.31 -8.71 19.78
CA SER A 57 -2.93 -8.39 18.41
C SER A 57 -2.54 -6.91 18.35
N LYS A 58 -1.29 -6.64 18.00
CA LYS A 58 -0.79 -5.28 17.89
C LYS A 58 -1.23 -4.68 16.56
N LYS A 59 -1.83 -3.49 16.59
CA LYS A 59 -2.14 -2.75 15.37
C LYS A 59 -0.92 -1.99 14.88
N VAL A 60 -0.67 -2.08 13.58
CA VAL A 60 0.35 -1.29 12.89
C VAL A 60 -0.32 -0.34 11.90
N ARG A 61 0.24 0.84 11.78
CA ARG A 61 -0.19 1.83 10.80
C ARG A 61 0.70 1.70 9.57
N ILE A 62 0.08 1.57 8.42
CA ILE A 62 0.76 1.39 7.13
C ILE A 62 0.38 2.55 6.23
N HIS A 63 1.38 3.30 5.77
CA HIS A 63 1.25 4.30 4.73
C HIS A 63 1.58 3.65 3.39
N ILE A 64 0.67 3.72 2.45
CA ILE A 64 0.88 3.27 1.08
C ILE A 64 0.81 4.49 0.17
N ILE A 65 1.95 4.85 -0.38
CA ILE A 65 2.13 6.01 -1.22
C ILE A 65 2.13 5.56 -2.67
N THR A 66 1.16 6.05 -3.42
CA THR A 66 1.00 5.79 -4.85
C THR A 66 1.10 7.10 -5.65
N LYS A 67 1.30 7.01 -6.96
CA LYS A 67 1.06 8.13 -7.87
C LYS A 67 -0.40 8.56 -7.85
N SER A 68 -0.63 9.85 -8.13
CA SER A 68 -1.95 10.43 -8.26
C SER A 68 -2.60 10.06 -9.61
N THR A 69 -2.83 8.76 -9.83
CA THR A 69 -3.54 8.29 -11.02
C THR A 69 -5.03 8.59 -10.88
N LEU A 70 -5.62 9.20 -11.91
CA LEU A 70 -7.07 9.44 -11.96
C LEU A 70 -7.83 8.15 -12.28
N ASP A 71 -9.10 8.08 -11.88
CA ASP A 71 -10.00 6.97 -12.24
C ASP A 71 -10.41 7.07 -13.72
N TYR A 72 -9.51 6.64 -14.62
CA TYR A 72 -9.74 6.70 -16.07
C TYR A 72 -10.81 5.73 -16.57
N GLN A 73 -11.24 4.79 -15.74
CA GLN A 73 -12.30 3.82 -16.06
C GLN A 73 -13.68 4.29 -15.59
N ASN A 74 -13.77 5.40 -14.85
CA ASN A 74 -15.01 5.98 -14.31
C ASN A 74 -15.88 4.97 -13.53
N LYS A 75 -15.27 4.10 -12.75
CA LYS A 75 -15.97 3.08 -11.98
C LYS A 75 -16.03 3.32 -10.48
N GLY A 76 -15.79 4.56 -10.06
CA GLY A 76 -15.85 4.94 -8.65
C GLY A 76 -14.55 4.78 -7.91
N GLY A 77 -13.45 4.83 -8.64
CA GLY A 77 -12.09 4.74 -8.14
C GLY A 77 -11.42 3.40 -8.39
N MET A 78 -10.12 3.40 -8.23
CA MET A 78 -9.24 2.24 -8.42
C MET A 78 -8.84 1.67 -7.05
N THR A 79 -8.69 0.36 -6.97
CA THR A 79 -8.50 -0.33 -5.71
C THR A 79 -7.31 -1.28 -5.71
N TYR A 80 -6.78 -1.52 -4.52
CA TYR A 80 -5.84 -2.59 -4.23
C TYR A 80 -6.13 -3.20 -2.86
N GLY A 81 -5.79 -4.45 -2.68
CA GLY A 81 -5.84 -5.15 -1.40
C GLY A 81 -4.52 -5.05 -0.66
N VAL A 82 -4.60 -5.00 0.67
CA VAL A 82 -3.44 -5.01 1.58
C VAL A 82 -3.65 -6.05 2.65
N SER A 83 -2.71 -6.96 2.82
CA SER A 83 -2.78 -7.98 3.87
C SER A 83 -1.44 -8.17 4.57
N ILE A 84 -1.50 -8.63 5.82
CA ILE A 84 -0.32 -9.06 6.59
C ILE A 84 -0.44 -10.56 6.84
N ASP A 85 0.68 -11.28 6.65
CA ASP A 85 0.85 -12.70 6.94
C ASP A 85 -0.24 -13.60 6.35
N GLY A 86 -0.76 -13.23 5.17
CA GLY A 86 -1.79 -13.99 4.47
C GLY A 86 -3.20 -13.84 5.04
N ALA A 87 -3.45 -12.87 5.92
CA ALA A 87 -4.79 -12.53 6.36
C ALA A 87 -5.67 -12.02 5.22
N GLU A 88 -6.98 -11.93 5.46
CA GLU A 88 -7.93 -11.38 4.47
C GLU A 88 -7.53 -9.95 4.08
N PRO A 89 -7.43 -9.63 2.78
CA PRO A 89 -7.00 -8.33 2.34
C PRO A 89 -8.01 -7.22 2.67
N VAL A 90 -7.52 -6.13 3.24
CA VAL A 90 -8.29 -4.88 3.34
C VAL A 90 -8.22 -4.17 2.00
N ILE A 91 -9.38 -3.87 1.42
CA ILE A 91 -9.49 -3.18 0.13
C ILE A 91 -9.39 -1.68 0.34
N VAL A 92 -8.45 -1.07 -0.36
CA VAL A 92 -8.21 0.37 -0.33
C VAL A 92 -8.60 0.97 -1.68
N ASN A 93 -9.59 1.86 -1.67
CA ASN A 93 -9.87 2.73 -2.82
C ASN A 93 -9.04 4.00 -2.65
N PHE A 94 -8.07 4.24 -3.56
CA PHE A 94 -7.13 5.33 -3.33
C PHE A 94 -7.47 6.63 -4.05
N ASN A 95 -8.34 6.60 -5.07
CA ASN A 95 -8.59 7.78 -5.91
C ASN A 95 -10.06 8.10 -6.18
N GLN A 96 -11.03 7.50 -5.47
CA GLN A 96 -12.45 7.78 -5.67
C GLN A 96 -12.83 9.26 -5.53
N ASN A 97 -12.13 10.00 -4.64
CA ASN A 97 -12.35 11.41 -4.38
C ASN A 97 -11.37 12.32 -5.14
N LEU A 98 -10.53 11.75 -5.99
CA LEU A 98 -9.58 12.51 -6.81
C LEU A 98 -10.27 13.00 -8.09
N ASN A 99 -11.16 13.97 -7.93
CA ASN A 99 -11.98 14.54 -9.00
C ASN A 99 -12.27 16.03 -8.74
N GLU A 100 -12.82 16.71 -9.74
CA GLU A 100 -13.12 18.13 -9.73
C GLU A 100 -14.50 18.47 -9.16
N LYS A 101 -15.16 17.56 -8.45
CA LYS A 101 -16.41 17.89 -7.77
C LYS A 101 -16.20 18.98 -6.72
N PRO A 102 -17.20 19.85 -6.48
CA PRO A 102 -17.05 21.00 -5.55
C PRO A 102 -16.52 20.62 -4.15
N GLU A 103 -16.93 19.46 -3.63
CA GLU A 103 -16.49 18.95 -2.33
C GLU A 103 -15.04 18.48 -2.30
N ASN A 104 -14.47 18.13 -3.46
CA ASN A 104 -13.15 17.53 -3.57
C ASN A 104 -12.09 18.46 -4.16
N ILE A 105 -12.49 19.41 -5.01
CA ILE A 105 -11.57 20.14 -5.88
C ILE A 105 -10.45 20.86 -5.11
N TYR A 106 -10.77 21.57 -4.05
CA TYR A 106 -9.78 22.33 -3.27
C TYR A 106 -9.14 21.54 -2.15
N ASN A 107 -9.86 20.57 -1.59
CA ASN A 107 -9.40 19.83 -0.40
C ASN A 107 -8.62 18.58 -0.75
N ILE A 108 -8.88 17.98 -1.92
CA ILE A 108 -8.29 16.69 -2.33
C ILE A 108 -7.60 16.81 -3.68
N TYR A 109 -8.32 17.28 -4.73
CA TYR A 109 -7.81 17.22 -6.10
C TYR A 109 -6.58 18.09 -6.31
N TYR A 110 -6.65 19.41 -6.08
CA TYR A 110 -5.50 20.29 -6.28
C TYR A 110 -4.31 19.96 -5.38
N PRO A 111 -4.47 19.70 -4.07
CA PRO A 111 -3.36 19.28 -3.23
C PRO A 111 -2.69 17.98 -3.71
N THR A 112 -3.50 17.02 -4.16
CA THR A 112 -2.99 15.73 -4.66
C THR A 112 -2.24 15.90 -5.97
N ILE A 113 -2.77 16.70 -6.91
CA ILE A 113 -2.08 17.00 -8.18
C ILE A 113 -0.78 17.77 -7.93
N ALA A 114 -0.77 18.72 -7.01
CA ALA A 114 0.42 19.49 -6.65
C ALA A 114 1.53 18.61 -6.04
N THR A 115 1.15 17.66 -5.18
CA THR A 115 2.10 16.71 -4.56
C THR A 115 2.46 15.53 -5.45
N ARG A 116 1.61 15.22 -6.44
CA ARG A 116 1.72 14.09 -7.38
C ARG A 116 1.68 12.72 -6.70
N ILE A 117 1.19 12.65 -5.49
CA ILE A 117 1.05 11.40 -4.73
C ILE A 117 -0.30 11.31 -4.02
N VAL A 118 -0.72 10.08 -3.76
CA VAL A 118 -1.79 9.75 -2.82
C VAL A 118 -1.18 8.93 -1.68
N ASP A 119 -1.32 9.41 -0.45
CA ASP A 119 -0.94 8.68 0.76
C ASP A 119 -2.20 8.11 1.41
N LYS A 120 -2.35 6.79 1.37
CA LYS A 120 -3.41 6.08 2.10
C LYS A 120 -2.84 5.43 3.33
N VAL A 121 -3.46 5.75 4.46
CA VAL A 121 -3.07 5.23 5.76
C VAL A 121 -4.11 4.21 6.21
N ILE A 122 -3.67 3.00 6.51
CA ILE A 122 -4.51 1.93 7.03
C ILE A 122 -3.92 1.38 8.32
N GLU A 123 -4.79 0.83 9.17
CA GLU A 123 -4.38 0.11 10.37
C GLU A 123 -4.73 -1.37 10.20
N LEU A 124 -3.73 -2.22 10.34
CA LEU A 124 -3.88 -3.67 10.28
C LEU A 124 -3.42 -4.30 11.58
N GLU A 125 -4.03 -5.43 11.91
CA GLU A 125 -3.57 -6.27 13.02
C GLU A 125 -2.28 -6.98 12.64
N LEU A 126 -1.33 -6.96 13.57
CA LEU A 126 -0.07 -7.67 13.44
C LEU A 126 -0.15 -8.93 14.28
N PRO A 127 -0.23 -10.12 13.68
CA PRO A 127 -0.24 -11.38 14.41
C PRO A 127 1.02 -11.55 15.26
N ALA A 128 0.94 -12.38 16.29
CA ALA A 128 2.13 -12.75 17.05
C ALA A 128 3.08 -13.57 16.16
N SER A 129 4.35 -13.20 16.14
CA SER A 129 5.40 -13.93 15.42
C SER A 129 6.58 -14.19 16.34
N SER A 130 7.07 -15.42 16.36
CA SER A 130 8.17 -15.85 17.23
C SER A 130 9.51 -15.17 16.90
N ASP A 131 9.75 -14.86 15.64
CA ASP A 131 10.96 -14.23 15.13
C ASP A 131 10.77 -12.73 14.81
N GLY A 132 9.53 -12.25 14.96
CA GLY A 132 9.15 -10.88 14.63
C GLY A 132 9.17 -10.56 13.14
N ILE A 133 9.27 -11.57 12.28
CA ILE A 133 9.24 -11.40 10.83
C ILE A 133 7.79 -11.50 10.35
N HIS A 134 7.40 -10.55 9.52
CA HIS A 134 6.07 -10.46 8.94
C HIS A 134 6.16 -10.24 7.43
N THR A 135 5.07 -10.55 6.74
CA THR A 135 4.92 -10.31 5.32
C THR A 135 3.79 -9.34 5.04
N LEU A 136 4.06 -8.32 4.25
CA LEU A 136 3.05 -7.41 3.71
C LEU A 136 2.83 -7.73 2.25
N THR A 137 1.59 -8.00 1.87
CA THR A 137 1.21 -8.29 0.49
C THR A 137 0.29 -7.20 -0.05
N LEU A 138 0.64 -6.67 -1.22
CA LEU A 138 -0.19 -5.77 -2.02
C LEU A 138 -0.75 -6.53 -3.23
N THR A 139 -2.04 -6.41 -3.45
CA THR A 139 -2.76 -7.07 -4.55
C THR A 139 -3.54 -6.00 -5.33
N PRO A 140 -3.02 -5.50 -6.45
CA PRO A 140 -3.77 -4.56 -7.29
C PRO A 140 -5.02 -5.23 -7.88
N ASN A 141 -6.16 -4.55 -7.78
CA ASN A 141 -7.40 -4.97 -8.42
C ASN A 141 -7.59 -4.28 -9.77
N ASP A 142 -6.91 -3.16 -9.95
CA ASP A 142 -6.98 -2.32 -11.14
C ASP A 142 -5.59 -2.11 -11.75
N PRO A 143 -5.50 -1.96 -13.09
CA PRO A 143 -4.25 -1.63 -13.76
C PRO A 143 -3.83 -0.17 -13.50
N ALA A 144 -2.59 0.15 -13.86
CA ALA A 144 -2.02 1.50 -13.77
C ALA A 144 -1.90 2.06 -12.33
N ILE A 145 -1.91 1.22 -11.32
CA ILE A 145 -1.55 1.63 -9.96
C ILE A 145 -0.03 1.62 -9.84
N VAL A 146 0.55 2.76 -9.49
CA VAL A 146 2.00 2.93 -9.36
C VAL A 146 2.35 3.11 -7.89
N PHE A 147 2.96 2.11 -7.29
CA PHE A 147 3.39 2.10 -5.89
C PHE A 147 4.78 2.73 -5.77
N GLU A 148 4.89 3.80 -4.99
CA GLU A 148 6.16 4.51 -4.80
C GLU A 148 6.85 4.13 -3.49
N LYS A 149 6.09 4.03 -2.41
CA LYS A 149 6.66 3.86 -1.08
C LYS A 149 5.67 3.23 -0.11
N ILE A 150 6.17 2.37 0.74
CA ILE A 150 5.44 1.84 1.87
C ILE A 150 6.17 2.24 3.14
N VAL A 151 5.43 2.75 4.13
CA VAL A 151 5.97 3.05 5.46
C VAL A 151 5.14 2.31 6.49
N ILE A 152 5.79 1.49 7.30
CA ILE A 152 5.15 0.76 8.40
C ILE A 152 5.55 1.45 9.70
N ASP A 153 4.56 1.95 10.45
CA ASP A 153 4.75 2.67 11.70
C ASP A 153 4.16 1.84 12.86
N GLY A 154 5.02 1.40 13.74
CA GLY A 154 4.61 0.76 15.00
C GLY A 154 4.25 1.84 16.02
N ARG A 155 3.07 1.79 16.62
CA ARG A 155 2.50 2.83 17.49
C ARG A 155 3.30 3.23 18.73
N GLU A 156 4.35 2.52 19.09
CA GLU A 156 5.17 2.86 20.25
C GLU A 156 6.61 3.18 19.83
N GLY A 157 6.87 4.46 19.65
CA GLY A 157 8.20 5.05 19.59
C GLY A 157 8.87 5.02 18.21
N LYS A 158 8.91 6.17 17.61
CA LYS A 158 9.94 6.77 16.71
C LYS A 158 10.76 5.91 15.71
N LYS A 159 10.43 4.66 15.44
CA LYS A 159 11.14 3.89 14.39
C LYS A 159 10.21 3.60 13.22
N ARG A 160 10.37 4.41 12.18
CA ARG A 160 9.76 4.15 10.87
C ARG A 160 10.61 3.13 10.12
N VAL A 161 10.02 2.02 9.76
CA VAL A 161 10.64 1.07 8.83
C VAL A 161 10.25 1.50 7.42
N LYS A 162 11.23 1.93 6.64
CA LYS A 162 11.04 2.21 5.22
C LYS A 162 11.20 0.88 4.47
N VAL A 163 10.14 0.42 3.84
CA VAL A 163 10.17 -0.69 2.89
C VAL A 163 10.09 -0.07 1.51
N ILE A 164 11.08 -0.33 0.70
CA ILE A 164 11.18 0.18 -0.66
C ILE A 164 10.49 -0.78 -1.60
#